data_239ffb2c152ec17abe96b4e40f29ca83
#
_entry.id   239ffb2c152ec17abe96b4e40f29ca83
#
_cell.length_a   1.000
_cell.length_b   1.000
_cell.length_c   1.000
_cell.angle_alpha   90.00
_cell.angle_beta   90.00
_cell.angle_gamma   90.00
#
_symmetry.space_group_name_H-M   'P 1'
#
loop_
_entity.id
_entity.type
_entity.pdbx_description
1 polymer ?
#
loop_
_entity_poly.entity_id
_entity_poly.type
_entity_poly.pdbx_seq_one_letter_code
_entity_poly.pdbx_strand_id
1 'polypeptide(L)'
;MSCSERNSPPAAAGPVAQAAGAGKLVTVFSAEAIASRVRSMAAEIDACYGDEPLVVVCVLKGACIFFSDLVRSLRNGNLELEFIRIASYGTGTASSGQVVFSKDVENEIRGKHVLLVEDIVDSGRSMRFVLDTFAARGPRSLRVAALVNKTGRREKEVAVDFIGFSLDSGFLVGYGLDYAERYRSLPGIYELEPARG
;
A
#
# COMPACT_ATOMS: atom_id res chain seq x y z
N MET A 1 27.38 28.67 -24.89
CA MET A 1 26.09 29.16 -24.39
C MET A 1 25.80 28.42 -23.08
N SER A 2 25.84 29.17 -22.01
CA SER A 2 25.76 28.74 -20.62
C SER A 2 24.33 28.30 -20.27
N CYS A 3 24.17 27.11 -19.74
CA CYS A 3 22.93 26.64 -19.12
C CYS A 3 23.17 26.53 -17.61
N SER A 4 23.22 27.68 -16.95
CA SER A 4 23.19 27.81 -15.50
C SER A 4 21.87 28.48 -15.14
N GLU A 5 21.27 27.99 -14.06
CA GLU A 5 20.05 28.43 -13.37
C GLU A 5 18.86 27.47 -13.57
N ARG A 6 18.41 26.78 -12.55
CA ARG A 6 17.72 27.19 -11.36
C ARG A 6 17.47 25.95 -10.47
N ASN A 7 18.20 25.79 -9.43
CA ASN A 7 17.88 24.83 -8.36
C ASN A 7 17.36 25.65 -7.18
N SER A 8 16.11 26.08 -7.25
CA SER A 8 15.39 26.61 -6.10
C SER A 8 14.75 25.43 -5.38
N PRO A 9 14.83 25.33 -4.05
CA PRO A 9 14.14 24.30 -3.30
C PRO A 9 12.63 24.40 -3.54
N PRO A 10 11.90 23.26 -3.59
CA PRO A 10 10.46 23.29 -3.78
C PRO A 10 9.82 24.06 -2.64
N ALA A 11 8.95 25.01 -2.98
CA ALA A 11 8.13 25.75 -2.03
C ALA A 11 7.32 24.75 -1.17
N ALA A 12 7.17 25.06 0.13
CA ALA A 12 6.31 24.32 1.04
C ALA A 12 4.96 24.07 0.38
N ALA A 13 4.49 22.81 0.44
CA ALA A 13 3.21 22.42 -0.14
C ALA A 13 2.10 23.31 0.43
N GLY A 14 1.52 24.15 -0.42
CA GLY A 14 0.38 24.99 -0.09
C GLY A 14 -0.85 24.13 0.27
N PRO A 15 -1.90 24.72 0.84
CA PRO A 15 -3.10 24.01 1.22
C PRO A 15 -3.66 23.24 0.02
N VAL A 16 -3.91 21.93 0.23
CA VAL A 16 -4.48 21.04 -0.78
C VAL A 16 -5.81 21.62 -1.25
N ALA A 17 -5.92 21.94 -2.55
CA ALA A 17 -7.16 22.48 -3.13
C ALA A 17 -8.30 21.46 -2.92
N GLN A 18 -9.31 21.86 -2.14
CA GLN A 18 -10.53 21.05 -1.92
C GLN A 18 -11.31 21.02 -3.25
N ALA A 19 -11.54 19.81 -3.78
CA ALA A 19 -12.47 19.64 -4.88
C ALA A 19 -13.90 20.01 -4.41
N ALA A 20 -14.59 20.86 -5.16
CA ALA A 20 -15.94 21.29 -4.83
C ALA A 20 -16.87 20.05 -4.66
N GLY A 21 -17.56 19.95 -3.52
CA GLY A 21 -18.48 18.85 -3.18
C GLY A 21 -17.87 17.67 -2.41
N ALA A 22 -16.58 17.67 -2.14
CA ALA A 22 -15.94 16.67 -1.29
C ALA A 22 -15.93 17.15 0.18
N GLY A 23 -16.10 16.22 1.13
CA GLY A 23 -16.02 16.50 2.56
C GLY A 23 -14.69 17.12 2.98
N LYS A 24 -14.57 17.51 4.24
CA LYS A 24 -13.34 18.07 4.79
C LYS A 24 -12.25 17.00 4.90
N LEU A 25 -11.04 17.32 4.46
CA LEU A 25 -9.86 16.48 4.65
C LEU A 25 -9.18 16.85 5.98
N VAL A 26 -9.03 15.87 6.85
CA VAL A 26 -8.29 15.98 8.12
C VAL A 26 -7.02 15.15 8.02
N THR A 27 -5.87 15.74 8.24
CA THR A 27 -4.59 15.02 8.19
C THR A 27 -4.52 13.99 9.31
N VAL A 28 -4.32 12.71 8.93
CA VAL A 28 -4.08 11.60 9.86
C VAL A 28 -2.59 11.33 9.95
N PHE A 29 -1.90 11.20 8.82
CA PHE A 29 -0.45 11.06 8.76
C PHE A 29 0.13 12.03 7.73
N SER A 30 1.11 12.85 8.18
CA SER A 30 1.81 13.75 7.27
C SER A 30 2.77 12.99 6.34
N ALA A 31 3.17 13.63 5.24
CA ALA A 31 4.15 13.07 4.32
C ALA A 31 5.49 12.73 5.02
N GLU A 32 5.92 13.56 5.95
CA GLU A 32 7.15 13.37 6.73
C GLU A 32 7.04 12.16 7.66
N ALA A 33 5.89 12.00 8.34
CA ALA A 33 5.63 10.85 9.21
C ALA A 33 5.64 9.55 8.39
N ILE A 34 5.00 9.55 7.21
CA ILE A 34 4.99 8.41 6.29
C ILE A 34 6.41 8.09 5.82
N ALA A 35 7.15 9.08 5.33
CA ALA A 35 8.51 8.88 4.86
C ALA A 35 9.44 8.33 5.96
N SER A 36 9.28 8.80 7.20
CA SER A 36 10.03 8.29 8.36
C SER A 36 9.67 6.83 8.65
N ARG A 37 8.37 6.49 8.67
CA ARG A 37 7.92 5.11 8.95
C ARG A 37 8.31 4.14 7.84
N VAL A 38 8.25 4.55 6.57
CA VAL A 38 8.69 3.74 5.42
C VAL A 38 10.17 3.38 5.54
N ARG A 39 11.04 4.34 5.89
CA ARG A 39 12.46 4.05 6.13
C ARG A 39 12.70 3.08 7.29
N SER A 40 11.95 3.25 8.39
CA SER A 40 12.03 2.33 9.53
C SER A 40 11.59 0.92 9.15
N MET A 41 10.46 0.80 8.42
CA MET A 41 9.97 -0.50 7.92
C MET A 41 10.95 -1.15 6.95
N ALA A 42 11.58 -0.38 6.06
CA ALA A 42 12.62 -0.90 5.17
C ALA A 42 13.79 -1.49 5.96
N ALA A 43 14.23 -0.83 7.04
CA ALA A 43 15.28 -1.36 7.90
C ALA A 43 14.86 -2.65 8.63
N GLU A 44 13.59 -2.78 9.04
CA GLU A 44 13.03 -4.01 9.61
C GLU A 44 13.03 -5.16 8.59
N ILE A 45 12.67 -4.87 7.34
CA ILE A 45 12.67 -5.84 6.24
C ILE A 45 14.10 -6.25 5.89
N ASP A 46 15.04 -5.29 5.77
CA ASP A 46 16.46 -5.58 5.53
C ASP A 46 17.05 -6.45 6.64
N ALA A 47 16.72 -6.19 7.91
CA ALA A 47 17.16 -7.02 9.03
C ALA A 47 16.60 -8.45 8.98
N CYS A 48 15.41 -8.61 8.39
CA CYS A 48 14.75 -9.91 8.27
C CYS A 48 15.31 -10.78 7.13
N TYR A 49 15.63 -10.16 5.98
CA TYR A 49 16.01 -10.89 4.77
C TYR A 49 17.50 -10.77 4.42
N GLY A 50 18.21 -9.75 4.91
CA GLY A 50 19.59 -9.48 4.52
C GLY A 50 19.70 -9.32 3.01
N ASP A 51 20.68 -10.04 2.41
CA ASP A 51 20.92 -10.05 0.96
C ASP A 51 20.26 -11.23 0.24
N GLU A 52 19.36 -11.98 0.92
CA GLU A 52 18.63 -13.08 0.29
C GLU A 52 17.73 -12.55 -0.85
N PRO A 53 17.61 -13.28 -1.98
CA PRO A 53 16.70 -12.90 -3.06
C PRO A 53 15.26 -12.75 -2.58
N LEU A 54 14.64 -11.61 -2.85
CA LEU A 54 13.30 -11.26 -2.36
C LEU A 54 12.40 -10.83 -3.52
N VAL A 55 11.27 -11.51 -3.69
CA VAL A 55 10.20 -11.08 -4.59
C VAL A 55 9.28 -10.13 -3.81
N VAL A 56 9.26 -8.86 -4.21
CA VAL A 56 8.41 -7.84 -3.60
C VAL A 56 7.21 -7.61 -4.52
N VAL A 57 6.02 -7.91 -4.03
CA VAL A 57 4.77 -7.93 -4.81
C VAL A 57 3.88 -6.77 -4.40
N CYS A 58 3.65 -5.85 -5.32
CA CYS A 58 2.72 -4.72 -5.13
C CYS A 58 1.28 -5.15 -5.40
N VAL A 59 0.37 -4.87 -4.48
CA VAL A 59 -1.06 -5.05 -4.71
C VAL A 59 -1.64 -3.76 -5.30
N LEU A 60 -1.90 -3.78 -6.60
CA LEU A 60 -2.39 -2.61 -7.34
C LEU A 60 -3.88 -2.35 -7.06
N LYS A 61 -4.32 -1.07 -7.08
CA LYS A 61 -3.59 0.19 -7.43
C LYS A 61 -3.07 0.92 -6.19
N GLY A 62 -3.73 0.80 -5.05
CA GLY A 62 -3.52 1.64 -3.88
C GLY A 62 -2.11 1.59 -3.33
N ALA A 63 -1.50 0.41 -3.27
CA ALA A 63 -0.17 0.23 -2.73
C ALA A 63 0.97 0.82 -3.58
N CYS A 64 0.70 1.26 -4.82
CA CYS A 64 1.75 1.60 -5.79
C CYS A 64 2.73 2.69 -5.29
N ILE A 65 2.22 3.73 -4.62
CA ILE A 65 3.04 4.84 -4.10
C ILE A 65 3.87 4.35 -2.92
N PHE A 66 3.24 3.69 -1.96
CA PHE A 66 3.93 3.09 -0.82
C PHE A 66 5.00 2.07 -1.26
N PHE A 67 4.65 1.17 -2.18
CA PHE A 67 5.57 0.19 -2.76
C PHE A 67 6.80 0.85 -3.37
N SER A 68 6.61 1.90 -4.18
CA SER A 68 7.71 2.64 -4.81
C SER A 68 8.66 3.24 -3.79
N ASP A 69 8.15 3.85 -2.73
CA ASP A 69 8.99 4.44 -1.69
C ASP A 69 9.66 3.38 -0.82
N LEU A 70 8.98 2.27 -0.54
CA LEU A 70 9.52 1.15 0.22
C LEU A 70 10.69 0.51 -0.50
N VAL A 71 10.52 0.09 -1.77
CA VAL A 71 11.60 -0.61 -2.51
C VAL A 71 12.82 0.25 -2.71
N ARG A 72 12.67 1.58 -2.86
CA ARG A 72 13.79 2.51 -2.94
C ARG A 72 14.49 2.74 -1.59
N SER A 73 13.85 2.37 -0.48
CA SER A 73 14.38 2.49 0.87
C SER A 73 15.08 1.21 1.34
N LEU A 74 14.84 0.08 0.68
CA LEU A 74 15.53 -1.19 0.93
C LEU A 74 16.98 -1.12 0.45
N ARG A 75 17.88 -1.75 1.22
CA ARG A 75 19.31 -1.88 0.88
C ARG A 75 19.60 -3.14 0.10
N ASN A 76 18.74 -4.15 0.19
CA ASN A 76 18.87 -5.40 -0.52
C ASN A 76 18.90 -5.15 -2.03
N GLY A 77 20.01 -5.53 -2.70
CA GLY A 77 20.18 -5.38 -4.16
C GLY A 77 19.54 -6.52 -4.99
N ASN A 78 19.04 -7.58 -4.34
CA ASN A 78 18.50 -8.79 -4.99
C ASN A 78 16.96 -8.79 -4.96
N LEU A 79 16.34 -7.72 -5.44
CA LEU A 79 14.89 -7.58 -5.47
C LEU A 79 14.32 -7.93 -6.85
N GLU A 80 13.32 -8.82 -6.88
CA GLU A 80 12.42 -8.98 -8.01
C GLU A 80 11.13 -8.23 -7.72
N LEU A 81 10.70 -7.31 -8.61
CA LEU A 81 9.49 -6.51 -8.43
C LEU A 81 8.36 -7.08 -9.25
N GLU A 82 7.28 -7.46 -8.59
CA GLU A 82 6.09 -8.02 -9.19
C GLU A 82 4.84 -7.21 -8.84
N PHE A 83 3.80 -7.35 -9.65
CA PHE A 83 2.56 -6.61 -9.49
C PHE A 83 1.37 -7.55 -9.65
N ILE A 84 0.46 -7.49 -8.69
CA ILE A 84 -0.83 -8.18 -8.79
C ILE A 84 -1.97 -7.16 -8.75
N ARG A 85 -3.10 -7.54 -9.29
CA ARG A 85 -4.34 -6.81 -9.15
C ARG A 85 -5.48 -7.78 -8.88
N ILE A 86 -6.20 -7.52 -7.81
CA ILE A 86 -7.39 -8.26 -7.43
C ILE A 86 -8.64 -7.46 -7.77
N ALA A 87 -9.69 -8.16 -8.17
CA ALA A 87 -10.99 -7.57 -8.43
C ALA A 87 -12.07 -8.40 -7.72
N SER A 88 -13.08 -7.72 -7.19
CA SER A 88 -14.29 -8.38 -6.69
C SER A 88 -15.24 -8.55 -7.86
N TYR A 89 -15.66 -9.77 -8.16
CA TYR A 89 -16.67 -10.03 -9.17
C TYR A 89 -18.07 -10.01 -8.56
N GLY A 90 -18.95 -9.22 -9.14
CA GLY A 90 -20.39 -9.16 -8.80
C GLY A 90 -21.03 -7.95 -9.46
N THR A 91 -21.89 -8.19 -10.47
CA THR A 91 -22.79 -7.16 -11.03
C THR A 91 -24.08 -7.17 -10.23
N GLY A 92 -24.23 -6.23 -9.28
CA GLY A 92 -25.47 -6.08 -8.54
C GLY A 92 -25.29 -5.83 -7.04
N THR A 93 -26.37 -5.47 -6.35
CA THR A 93 -26.45 -5.17 -4.91
C THR A 93 -26.16 -6.36 -3.98
N ALA A 94 -25.91 -7.56 -4.54
CA ALA A 94 -25.44 -8.74 -3.85
C ALA A 94 -24.13 -9.19 -4.51
N SER A 95 -23.00 -8.65 -4.06
CA SER A 95 -21.69 -9.15 -4.46
C SER A 95 -21.55 -10.60 -3.97
N SER A 96 -21.28 -11.55 -4.86
CA SER A 96 -20.98 -12.95 -4.51
C SER A 96 -19.71 -13.08 -3.65
N GLY A 97 -18.99 -11.99 -3.43
CA GLY A 97 -17.78 -11.95 -2.63
C GLY A 97 -16.58 -12.69 -3.23
N GLN A 98 -16.70 -13.16 -4.47
CA GLN A 98 -15.62 -13.89 -5.11
C GLN A 98 -14.53 -12.92 -5.57
N VAL A 99 -13.35 -13.03 -4.95
CA VAL A 99 -12.15 -12.27 -5.30
C VAL A 99 -11.38 -13.07 -6.37
N VAL A 100 -10.92 -12.40 -7.43
CA VAL A 100 -10.12 -13.00 -8.50
C VAL A 100 -8.94 -12.11 -8.84
N PHE A 101 -7.87 -12.72 -9.37
CA PHE A 101 -6.76 -11.95 -9.96
C PHE A 101 -7.16 -11.45 -11.35
N SER A 102 -7.14 -10.13 -11.55
CA SER A 102 -7.20 -9.52 -12.89
C SER A 102 -5.80 -9.31 -13.48
N LYS A 103 -4.75 -9.30 -12.65
CA LYS A 103 -3.34 -9.45 -13.00
C LYS A 103 -2.67 -10.32 -11.94
N ASP A 104 -1.90 -11.29 -12.36
CA ASP A 104 -1.10 -12.15 -11.50
C ASP A 104 0.40 -11.88 -11.71
N VAL A 105 1.26 -12.44 -10.84
CA VAL A 105 2.71 -12.40 -11.01
C VAL A 105 3.12 -13.06 -12.32
N GLU A 106 4.17 -12.55 -12.94
CA GLU A 106 4.66 -13.04 -14.23
C GLU A 106 5.68 -14.17 -14.05
N ASN A 107 6.39 -14.17 -12.92
CA ASN A 107 7.43 -15.14 -12.62
C ASN A 107 7.00 -16.16 -11.56
N GLU A 108 7.63 -17.35 -11.59
CA GLU A 108 7.42 -18.36 -10.57
C GLU A 108 7.98 -17.91 -9.22
N ILE A 109 7.18 -18.12 -8.15
CA ILE A 109 7.54 -17.75 -6.77
C ILE A 109 7.91 -18.96 -5.90
N ARG A 110 7.84 -20.19 -6.44
CA ARG A 110 8.17 -21.42 -5.72
C ARG A 110 9.59 -21.35 -5.15
N GLY A 111 9.72 -21.65 -3.87
CA GLY A 111 11.01 -21.66 -3.17
C GLY A 111 11.65 -20.28 -2.94
N LYS A 112 11.03 -19.18 -3.37
CA LYS A 112 11.51 -17.82 -3.15
C LYS A 112 10.93 -17.20 -1.88
N HIS A 113 11.62 -16.22 -1.31
CA HIS A 113 11.03 -15.32 -0.33
C HIS A 113 10.08 -14.35 -1.02
N VAL A 114 8.88 -14.17 -0.49
CA VAL A 114 7.85 -13.29 -1.04
C VAL A 114 7.37 -12.31 0.03
N LEU A 115 7.38 -11.02 -0.31
CA LEU A 115 6.83 -9.93 0.49
C LEU A 115 5.67 -9.28 -0.29
N LEU A 116 4.44 -9.46 0.21
CA LEU A 116 3.26 -8.75 -0.30
C LEU A 116 3.22 -7.35 0.29
N VAL A 117 3.04 -6.34 -0.55
CA VAL A 117 2.97 -4.93 -0.15
C VAL A 117 1.58 -4.38 -0.45
N GLU A 118 0.89 -3.93 0.60
CA GLU A 118 -0.49 -3.44 0.57
C GLU A 118 -0.57 -2.04 1.18
N ASP A 119 -1.45 -1.20 0.66
CA ASP A 119 -1.70 0.12 1.24
C ASP A 119 -2.49 0.02 2.55
N ILE A 120 -3.55 -0.79 2.57
CA ILE A 120 -4.42 -0.94 3.74
C ILE A 120 -4.96 -2.36 3.87
N VAL A 121 -4.82 -2.94 5.05
CA VAL A 121 -5.51 -4.18 5.41
C VAL A 121 -6.67 -3.84 6.35
N ASP A 122 -7.90 -3.82 5.80
CA ASP A 122 -9.14 -3.48 6.54
C ASP A 122 -9.88 -4.76 6.96
N SER A 123 -10.82 -5.28 6.18
CA SER A 123 -11.57 -6.50 6.52
C SER A 123 -10.72 -7.78 6.50
N GLY A 124 -9.59 -7.76 5.81
CA GLY A 124 -8.70 -8.90 5.63
C GLY A 124 -9.12 -9.87 4.53
N ARG A 125 -10.31 -9.73 3.93
CA ARG A 125 -10.83 -10.68 2.92
C ARG A 125 -9.91 -10.80 1.71
N SER A 126 -9.55 -9.67 1.11
CA SER A 126 -8.70 -9.61 -0.08
C SER A 126 -7.31 -10.17 0.20
N MET A 127 -6.68 -9.74 1.29
CA MET A 127 -5.34 -10.20 1.65
C MET A 127 -5.34 -11.69 2.02
N ARG A 128 -6.38 -12.20 2.70
CA ARG A 128 -6.52 -13.64 2.99
C ARG A 128 -6.56 -14.46 1.71
N PHE A 129 -7.34 -14.03 0.71
CA PHE A 129 -7.39 -14.69 -0.60
C PHE A 129 -6.01 -14.72 -1.30
N VAL A 130 -5.29 -13.58 -1.29
CA VAL A 130 -3.94 -13.51 -1.86
C VAL A 130 -3.00 -14.46 -1.12
N LEU A 131 -2.99 -14.43 0.22
CA LEU A 131 -2.15 -15.30 1.03
C LEU A 131 -2.41 -16.78 0.77
N ASP A 132 -3.67 -17.22 0.73
CA ASP A 132 -4.03 -18.62 0.48
C ASP A 132 -3.57 -19.06 -0.92
N THR A 133 -3.76 -18.20 -1.92
CA THR A 133 -3.36 -18.50 -3.30
C THR A 133 -1.84 -18.56 -3.44
N PHE A 134 -1.12 -17.63 -2.82
CA PHE A 134 0.35 -17.59 -2.89
C PHE A 134 0.98 -18.72 -2.09
N ALA A 135 0.44 -19.05 -0.91
CA ALA A 135 0.92 -20.17 -0.11
C ALA A 135 0.84 -21.51 -0.87
N ALA A 136 -0.22 -21.71 -1.66
CA ALA A 136 -0.39 -22.92 -2.48
C ALA A 136 0.67 -23.04 -3.60
N ARG A 137 1.36 -21.95 -3.97
CA ARG A 137 2.47 -21.94 -4.96
C ARG A 137 3.81 -22.34 -4.35
N GLY A 138 3.90 -22.56 -3.05
CA GLY A 138 5.08 -23.07 -2.35
C GLY A 138 6.26 -22.11 -2.27
N PRO A 139 6.07 -20.82 -1.89
CA PRO A 139 7.17 -19.92 -1.59
C PRO A 139 7.98 -20.42 -0.39
N ARG A 140 9.25 -20.03 -0.29
CA ARG A 140 10.11 -20.32 0.88
C ARG A 140 9.62 -19.57 2.14
N SER A 141 9.17 -18.35 1.96
CA SER A 141 8.44 -17.58 2.97
C SER A 141 7.44 -16.64 2.28
N LEU A 142 6.37 -16.31 2.99
CA LEU A 142 5.34 -15.39 2.54
C LEU A 142 5.00 -14.47 3.69
N ARG A 143 5.25 -13.16 3.52
CA ARG A 143 5.00 -12.12 4.53
C ARG A 143 4.27 -10.93 3.94
N VAL A 144 3.67 -10.13 4.81
CA VAL A 144 2.87 -8.95 4.45
C VAL A 144 3.45 -7.70 5.08
N ALA A 145 3.68 -6.69 4.25
CA ALA A 145 3.92 -5.31 4.66
C ALA A 145 2.69 -4.48 4.32
N ALA A 146 2.07 -3.84 5.31
CA ALA A 146 0.94 -2.95 5.10
C ALA A 146 1.25 -1.55 5.63
N LEU A 147 0.96 -0.52 4.83
CA LEU A 147 1.14 0.86 5.29
C LEU A 147 0.16 1.16 6.42
N VAL A 148 -1.11 0.76 6.27
CA VAL A 148 -2.14 0.91 7.31
C VAL A 148 -2.75 -0.46 7.64
N ASN A 149 -2.71 -0.84 8.91
CA ASN A 149 -3.39 -2.01 9.44
C ASN A 149 -4.61 -1.55 10.26
N LYS A 150 -5.82 -1.78 9.74
CA LYS A 150 -7.07 -1.54 10.46
C LYS A 150 -7.55 -2.79 11.16
N THR A 151 -7.98 -2.64 12.42
CA THR A 151 -8.42 -3.77 13.25
C THR A 151 -9.92 -3.78 13.51
N GLY A 152 -10.58 -2.62 13.54
CA GLY A 152 -11.97 -2.49 13.96
C GLY A 152 -13.02 -3.13 13.02
N ARG A 153 -12.66 -3.42 11.78
CA ARG A 153 -13.55 -4.07 10.78
C ARG A 153 -13.01 -5.42 10.30
N ARG A 154 -12.09 -6.03 11.06
CA ARG A 154 -11.45 -7.28 10.70
C ARG A 154 -12.45 -8.44 10.68
N GLU A 155 -12.62 -9.08 9.53
CA GLU A 155 -13.49 -10.24 9.32
C GLU A 155 -12.69 -11.53 9.08
N LYS A 156 -11.49 -11.40 8.51
CA LYS A 156 -10.57 -12.51 8.25
C LYS A 156 -9.23 -12.22 8.91
N GLU A 157 -8.76 -13.18 9.70
CA GLU A 157 -7.44 -13.07 10.31
C GLU A 157 -6.35 -13.04 9.25
N VAL A 158 -5.52 -12.02 9.32
CA VAL A 158 -4.36 -11.80 8.48
C VAL A 158 -3.21 -11.36 9.37
N ALA A 159 -2.15 -12.16 9.38
CA ALA A 159 -0.89 -11.72 9.97
C ALA A 159 -0.26 -10.66 9.07
N VAL A 160 -0.04 -9.47 9.60
CA VAL A 160 0.72 -8.40 8.95
C VAL A 160 2.06 -8.34 9.65
N ASP A 161 3.15 -8.71 8.94
CA ASP A 161 4.49 -8.84 9.52
C ASP A 161 5.17 -7.49 9.72
N PHE A 162 4.96 -6.56 8.79
CA PHE A 162 5.52 -5.22 8.83
C PHE A 162 4.38 -4.20 8.73
N ILE A 163 4.13 -3.47 9.82
CA ILE A 163 3.01 -2.54 9.93
C ILE A 163 3.52 -1.11 9.91
N GLY A 164 3.03 -0.30 8.98
CA GLY A 164 3.29 1.14 8.96
C GLY A 164 2.62 1.83 10.14
N PHE A 165 1.31 1.86 10.11
CA PHE A 165 0.46 2.48 11.12
C PHE A 165 -0.71 1.57 11.47
N SER A 166 -1.16 1.61 12.73
CA SER A 166 -2.36 0.90 13.16
C SER A 166 -3.48 1.90 13.46
N LEU A 167 -4.69 1.59 12.99
CA LEU A 167 -5.90 2.37 13.23
C LEU A 167 -7.09 1.42 13.45
N ASP A 168 -8.08 1.86 14.19
CA ASP A 168 -9.30 1.07 14.37
C ASP A 168 -10.33 1.36 13.28
N SER A 169 -10.50 2.63 12.88
CA SER A 169 -11.54 3.06 11.95
C SER A 169 -11.10 4.28 11.12
N GLY A 170 -12.02 4.87 10.38
CA GLY A 170 -11.83 6.06 9.55
C GLY A 170 -11.85 5.74 8.06
N PHE A 171 -12.34 6.67 7.25
CA PHE A 171 -12.30 6.59 5.79
C PHE A 171 -11.10 7.37 5.27
N LEU A 172 -10.06 6.65 4.85
CA LEU A 172 -8.76 7.20 4.52
C LEU A 172 -8.59 7.41 3.02
N VAL A 173 -7.96 8.52 2.66
CA VAL A 173 -7.54 8.86 1.29
C VAL A 173 -6.13 9.43 1.28
N GLY A 174 -5.50 9.43 0.14
CA GLY A 174 -4.15 9.96 -0.06
C GLY A 174 -3.06 8.91 -0.02
N TYR A 175 -1.89 9.24 -0.53
CA TYR A 175 -0.71 8.39 -0.64
C TYR A 175 -1.01 7.00 -1.24
N GLY A 176 -1.80 7.00 -2.33
CA GLY A 176 -2.26 5.79 -3.02
C GLY A 176 -3.71 5.42 -2.72
N LEU A 177 -4.19 5.66 -1.50
CA LEU A 177 -5.59 5.44 -1.10
C LEU A 177 -6.52 6.39 -1.83
N ASP A 178 -7.72 5.92 -2.21
CA ASP A 178 -8.67 6.69 -3.00
C ASP A 178 -10.09 6.74 -2.45
N TYR A 179 -10.82 7.72 -2.98
CA TYR A 179 -12.26 7.76 -3.01
C TYR A 179 -12.73 8.04 -4.45
N ALA A 180 -13.41 7.08 -5.06
CA ALA A 180 -13.88 7.16 -6.44
C ALA A 180 -12.76 7.57 -7.44
N GLU A 181 -11.61 6.91 -7.36
CA GLU A 181 -10.38 7.13 -8.14
C GLU A 181 -9.72 8.52 -7.91
N ARG A 182 -10.13 9.26 -6.89
CA ARG A 182 -9.56 10.57 -6.52
C ARG A 182 -8.65 10.45 -5.31
N TYR A 183 -7.84 11.47 -5.08
CA TYR A 183 -6.97 11.68 -3.90
C TYR A 183 -5.69 10.83 -3.84
N ARG A 184 -5.47 9.85 -4.70
CA ARG A 184 -4.26 9.00 -4.65
C ARG A 184 -2.95 9.77 -4.66
N SER A 185 -2.90 10.94 -5.32
CA SER A 185 -1.71 11.78 -5.48
C SER A 185 -1.40 12.67 -4.27
N LEU A 186 -2.25 12.71 -3.25
CA LEU A 186 -1.97 13.49 -2.05
C LEU A 186 -0.74 12.93 -1.31
N PRO A 187 0.14 13.80 -0.78
CA PRO A 187 1.41 13.36 -0.19
C PRO A 187 1.27 12.69 1.18
N GLY A 188 0.18 12.97 1.91
CA GLY A 188 -0.14 12.41 3.21
C GLY A 188 -1.36 11.51 3.16
N ILE A 189 -1.73 10.95 4.31
CA ILE A 189 -2.99 10.23 4.52
C ILE A 189 -3.93 11.12 5.29
N TYR A 190 -5.17 11.20 4.80
CA TYR A 190 -6.22 12.09 5.33
C TYR A 190 -7.48 11.27 5.59
N GLU A 191 -8.22 11.65 6.61
CA GLU A 191 -9.59 11.19 6.81
C GLU A 191 -10.54 12.12 6.05
N LEU A 192 -11.44 11.51 5.29
CA LEU A 192 -12.49 12.23 4.57
C LEU A 192 -13.74 12.29 5.45
N GLU A 193 -13.97 13.45 6.09
CA GLU A 193 -15.19 13.71 6.83
C GLU A 193 -16.32 14.06 5.83
N PRO A 194 -17.51 13.42 5.94
CA PRO A 194 -18.63 13.79 5.10
C PRO A 194 -19.02 15.25 5.30
N ALA A 195 -19.41 15.94 4.23
CA ALA A 195 -19.97 17.26 4.36
C ALA A 195 -21.18 17.19 5.30
N ARG A 196 -21.17 18.02 6.37
CA ARG A 196 -22.38 18.16 7.21
C ARG A 196 -23.45 18.82 6.35
N GLY A 197 -24.49 18.06 6.01
CA GLY A 197 -25.67 18.55 5.34
C GLY A 197 -26.45 19.50 6.19
#